data_e882c74ed7e7a1bdec9a4c8af418406e
#
_entry.id   e882c74ed7e7a1bdec9a4c8af418406e
#
_cell.length_a   1.000
_cell.length_b   1.000
_cell.length_c   1.000
_cell.angle_alpha   90.00
_cell.angle_beta   90.00
_cell.angle_gamma   90.00
#
_symmetry.space_group_name_H-M   'P 1'
#
loop_
_entity.id
_entity.type
_entity.pdbx_description
1 polymer ?
#
loop_
_entity_poly.entity_id
_entity_poly.type
_entity_poly.pdbx_seq_one_letter_code
_entity_poly.pdbx_strand_id
1 'polypeptide(L)'
;MSNCPKKYIVAFDQGTTSSRAIVLDHDANVVSIAQREFTQIYPQPGWVEHDPMEIWATQSAVWVEALAQAGIKSEQVAAIGITNQRETTIIWDKKTGRPIYNAIVWQSRQTTEICNQLYKAGWQEYIRKTTGLVIDPYFSATKIKWILDHVEGSRERAERGELLFGTVDTWLIWKLTNGAVHVTDFTNASRTMLFDIEKLEWDEKLLQALDIPRAMLPEVRSSSEVYGYTHTISGQEVGIPIAGIAGDQQAALFGQMCVESGQAKNTYGTGCFLLMNTGKKIVRSEHGLLTTIACGASGEVNYALEGAVFNGGSCVQWLRDELKVIKNAKDSELYATRVKDNNGVYVVPAFTGLGAPYWDPTARGAIFGLTRGASIEHIIRATLESIAFQTRDVLDAMQQDAEEELRTLRVDGGVTENNFLMQFQADILTTPVERPIMKETTALGAAFLAGLATGFWQDLHELRNKSAIEKVFEPKMPSEQAELIYKGWLKAVKRSQNWAED
;
A
#
# COMPACT_ATOMS: atom_id res chain seq x y z
N MET A 1 8.99 -1.98 -39.07
CA MET A 1 8.56 -1.41 -37.76
C MET A 1 8.03 -0.02 -38.04
N SER A 2 6.75 0.25 -37.76
CA SER A 2 6.15 1.57 -38.00
C SER A 2 6.82 2.60 -37.09
N ASN A 3 7.26 3.71 -37.66
CA ASN A 3 7.93 4.80 -36.95
C ASN A 3 6.87 5.66 -36.20
N CYS A 4 5.95 4.99 -35.44
CA CYS A 4 4.92 5.68 -34.68
C CYS A 4 5.56 6.25 -33.39
N PRO A 5 5.49 7.56 -33.15
CA PRO A 5 6.09 8.14 -31.94
C PRO A 5 5.44 7.57 -30.69
N LYS A 6 6.25 7.12 -29.75
CA LYS A 6 5.82 6.68 -28.42
C LYS A 6 5.39 7.90 -27.61
N LYS A 7 4.14 7.96 -27.20
CA LYS A 7 3.54 9.16 -26.62
C LYS A 7 2.91 8.93 -25.22
N TYR A 8 2.73 7.66 -24.84
CA TYR A 8 1.96 7.33 -23.65
C TYR A 8 2.65 6.24 -22.83
N ILE A 9 2.45 6.30 -21.51
CA ILE A 9 2.70 5.22 -20.58
C ILE A 9 1.34 4.70 -20.09
N VAL A 10 1.23 3.39 -19.92
CA VAL A 10 0.06 2.76 -19.29
C VAL A 10 0.47 2.27 -17.91
N ALA A 11 -0.26 2.67 -16.87
CA ALA A 11 -0.12 2.13 -15.54
C ALA A 11 -1.27 1.15 -15.24
N PHE A 12 -0.93 -0.04 -14.78
CA PHE A 12 -1.88 -0.98 -14.18
C PHE A 12 -1.86 -0.77 -12.66
N ASP A 13 -3.01 -0.53 -12.09
CA ASP A 13 -3.21 -0.43 -10.65
C ASP A 13 -4.17 -1.56 -10.23
N GLN A 14 -3.59 -2.67 -9.80
CA GLN A 14 -4.32 -3.85 -9.36
C GLN A 14 -4.58 -3.75 -7.86
N GLY A 15 -5.67 -3.09 -7.50
CA GLY A 15 -6.09 -2.93 -6.11
C GLY A 15 -6.74 -4.18 -5.52
N THR A 16 -7.17 -4.08 -4.26
CA THR A 16 -7.81 -5.19 -3.55
C THR A 16 -9.21 -5.49 -4.07
N THR A 17 -9.94 -4.49 -4.54
CA THR A 17 -11.36 -4.66 -4.94
C THR A 17 -11.61 -4.40 -6.42
N SER A 18 -10.63 -3.84 -7.13
CA SER A 18 -10.76 -3.48 -8.54
C SER A 18 -9.44 -3.49 -9.28
N SER A 19 -9.54 -3.75 -10.58
CA SER A 19 -8.46 -3.59 -11.56
C SER A 19 -8.63 -2.24 -12.25
N ARG A 20 -7.54 -1.51 -12.46
CA ARG A 20 -7.54 -0.20 -13.10
C ARG A 20 -6.42 -0.11 -14.13
N ALA A 21 -6.68 0.59 -15.22
CA ALA A 21 -5.67 0.99 -16.20
C ALA A 21 -5.76 2.50 -16.42
N ILE A 22 -4.63 3.17 -16.31
CA ILE A 22 -4.50 4.62 -16.47
C ILE A 22 -3.52 4.90 -17.57
N VAL A 23 -3.91 5.72 -18.54
CA VAL A 23 -3.04 6.16 -19.63
C VAL A 23 -2.57 7.57 -19.34
N LEU A 24 -1.26 7.77 -19.36
CA LEU A 24 -0.60 9.04 -19.08
C LEU A 24 0.16 9.53 -20.32
N ASP A 25 0.09 10.84 -20.56
CA ASP A 25 0.92 11.50 -21.59
C ASP A 25 2.32 11.84 -21.02
N HIS A 26 3.16 12.49 -21.86
CA HIS A 26 4.51 12.88 -21.47
C HIS A 26 4.53 13.96 -20.37
N ASP A 27 3.47 14.73 -20.22
CA ASP A 27 3.33 15.72 -19.15
C ASP A 27 2.74 15.14 -17.85
N ALA A 28 2.61 13.79 -17.81
CA ALA A 28 2.00 13.05 -16.72
C ALA A 28 0.51 13.37 -16.48
N ASN A 29 -0.18 13.94 -17.47
CA ASN A 29 -1.62 14.11 -17.41
C ASN A 29 -2.33 12.80 -17.67
N VAL A 30 -3.42 12.56 -16.97
CA VAL A 30 -4.31 11.44 -17.22
C VAL A 30 -5.09 11.67 -18.50
N VAL A 31 -4.88 10.81 -19.49
CA VAL A 31 -5.57 10.83 -20.78
C VAL A 31 -6.85 10.00 -20.75
N SER A 32 -6.79 8.83 -20.08
CA SER A 32 -7.96 7.98 -19.86
C SER A 32 -7.78 7.11 -18.64
N ILE A 33 -8.89 6.67 -18.05
CA ILE A 33 -8.97 5.71 -16.96
C ILE A 33 -10.09 4.73 -17.26
N ALA A 34 -9.80 3.43 -17.10
CA ALA A 34 -10.82 2.41 -17.04
C ALA A 34 -10.64 1.60 -15.74
N GLN A 35 -11.76 1.23 -15.11
CA GLN A 35 -11.77 0.50 -13.85
C GLN A 35 -12.90 -0.54 -13.85
N ARG A 36 -12.63 -1.71 -13.28
CA ARG A 36 -13.62 -2.77 -13.05
C ARG A 36 -13.39 -3.40 -11.70
N GLU A 37 -14.48 -3.58 -10.96
CA GLU A 37 -14.48 -4.38 -9.75
C GLU A 37 -14.42 -5.87 -10.11
N PHE A 38 -13.96 -6.70 -9.16
CA PHE A 38 -13.97 -8.15 -9.26
C PHE A 38 -14.45 -8.77 -7.95
N THR A 39 -14.85 -10.04 -8.03
CA THR A 39 -15.49 -10.76 -6.95
C THR A 39 -14.58 -10.94 -5.74
N GLN A 40 -15.10 -10.61 -4.55
CA GLN A 40 -14.49 -10.91 -3.28
C GLN A 40 -15.07 -12.23 -2.75
N ILE A 41 -14.21 -13.20 -2.41
CA ILE A 41 -14.62 -14.54 -1.98
C ILE A 41 -14.34 -14.66 -0.48
N TYR A 42 -15.35 -15.07 0.29
CA TYR A 42 -15.27 -15.24 1.75
C TYR A 42 -15.63 -16.68 2.13
N PRO A 43 -14.72 -17.67 2.02
CA PRO A 43 -15.04 -19.08 2.24
C PRO A 43 -15.43 -19.39 3.68
N GLN A 44 -14.82 -18.68 4.64
CA GLN A 44 -15.07 -18.81 6.07
C GLN A 44 -14.90 -17.45 6.77
N PRO A 45 -15.41 -17.28 8.00
CA PRO A 45 -15.19 -16.05 8.76
C PRO A 45 -13.70 -15.69 8.86
N GLY A 46 -13.34 -14.48 8.46
CA GLY A 46 -11.96 -13.99 8.45
C GLY A 46 -11.10 -14.46 7.26
N TRP A 47 -11.62 -15.29 6.36
CA TRP A 47 -10.93 -15.68 5.13
C TRP A 47 -11.32 -14.77 3.99
N VAL A 48 -10.33 -14.34 3.21
CA VAL A 48 -10.54 -13.49 2.03
C VAL A 48 -9.72 -14.05 0.89
N GLU A 49 -10.37 -14.32 -0.23
CA GLU A 49 -9.76 -14.90 -1.43
C GLU A 49 -10.24 -14.17 -2.69
N HIS A 50 -9.44 -14.25 -3.74
CA HIS A 50 -9.79 -13.80 -5.09
C HIS A 50 -9.58 -14.91 -6.11
N ASP A 51 -10.32 -14.87 -7.22
CA ASP A 51 -10.02 -15.68 -8.39
C ASP A 51 -8.89 -15.02 -9.22
N PRO A 52 -7.68 -15.64 -9.32
CA PRO A 52 -6.60 -15.07 -10.11
C PRO A 52 -6.95 -14.92 -11.61
N MET A 53 -7.86 -15.73 -12.12
CA MET A 53 -8.30 -15.63 -13.51
C MET A 53 -9.22 -14.43 -13.71
N GLU A 54 -10.04 -14.08 -12.73
CA GLU A 54 -10.87 -12.85 -12.76
C GLU A 54 -10.00 -11.60 -12.63
N ILE A 55 -8.96 -11.62 -11.78
CA ILE A 55 -7.94 -10.54 -11.71
C ILE A 55 -7.33 -10.31 -13.10
N TRP A 56 -6.88 -11.36 -13.77
CA TRP A 56 -6.34 -11.25 -15.13
C TRP A 56 -7.37 -10.75 -16.14
N ALA A 57 -8.58 -11.31 -16.13
CA ALA A 57 -9.63 -10.94 -17.06
C ALA A 57 -10.05 -9.48 -16.93
N THR A 58 -10.21 -8.99 -15.70
CA THR A 58 -10.56 -7.60 -15.44
C THR A 58 -9.41 -6.64 -15.77
N GLN A 59 -8.15 -6.97 -15.44
CA GLN A 59 -6.99 -6.14 -15.75
C GLN A 59 -6.77 -6.03 -17.26
N SER A 60 -6.88 -7.13 -18.00
CA SER A 60 -6.76 -7.10 -19.46
C SER A 60 -7.90 -6.32 -20.12
N ALA A 61 -9.13 -6.44 -19.60
CA ALA A 61 -10.27 -5.72 -20.12
C ALA A 61 -10.16 -4.21 -19.91
N VAL A 62 -9.77 -3.74 -18.71
CA VAL A 62 -9.60 -2.29 -18.44
C VAL A 62 -8.45 -1.69 -19.23
N TRP A 63 -7.40 -2.46 -19.52
CA TRP A 63 -6.33 -2.00 -20.40
C TRP A 63 -6.84 -1.69 -21.81
N VAL A 64 -7.52 -2.66 -22.44
CA VAL A 64 -8.10 -2.47 -23.79
C VAL A 64 -9.10 -1.30 -23.78
N GLU A 65 -9.93 -1.23 -22.74
CA GLU A 65 -10.94 -0.17 -22.59
C GLU A 65 -10.31 1.22 -22.47
N ALA A 66 -9.25 1.39 -21.65
CA ALA A 66 -8.58 2.67 -21.49
C ALA A 66 -7.93 3.16 -22.79
N LEU A 67 -7.30 2.28 -23.56
CA LEU A 67 -6.75 2.64 -24.87
C LEU A 67 -7.84 3.02 -25.88
N ALA A 68 -8.95 2.26 -25.89
CA ALA A 68 -10.07 2.51 -26.82
C ALA A 68 -10.78 3.84 -26.51
N GLN A 69 -11.01 4.17 -25.24
CA GLN A 69 -11.62 5.45 -24.82
C GLN A 69 -10.81 6.65 -25.28
N ALA A 70 -9.48 6.53 -25.28
CA ALA A 70 -8.58 7.60 -25.73
C ALA A 70 -8.27 7.57 -27.24
N GLY A 71 -8.73 6.56 -27.97
CA GLY A 71 -8.38 6.38 -29.38
C GLY A 71 -6.89 6.10 -29.62
N ILE A 72 -6.20 5.50 -28.62
CA ILE A 72 -4.76 5.23 -28.64
C ILE A 72 -4.51 3.83 -29.17
N LYS A 73 -3.56 3.73 -30.09
CA LYS A 73 -3.07 2.45 -30.60
C LYS A 73 -1.92 1.93 -29.74
N SER A 74 -1.81 0.62 -29.61
CA SER A 74 -0.75 -0.04 -28.81
C SER A 74 0.66 0.39 -29.22
N GLU A 75 0.90 0.69 -30.51
CA GLU A 75 2.20 1.15 -31.02
C GLU A 75 2.62 2.53 -30.45
N GLN A 76 1.67 3.31 -29.93
CA GLN A 76 1.91 4.62 -29.32
C GLN A 76 2.30 4.51 -27.84
N VAL A 77 2.15 3.32 -27.22
CA VAL A 77 2.50 3.07 -25.83
C VAL A 77 4.01 2.81 -25.73
N ALA A 78 4.69 3.57 -24.89
CA ALA A 78 6.12 3.44 -24.64
C ALA A 78 6.43 2.27 -23.70
N ALA A 79 5.67 2.14 -22.61
CA ALA A 79 5.83 1.07 -21.63
C ALA A 79 4.56 0.86 -20.79
N ILE A 80 4.55 -0.27 -20.07
CA ILE A 80 3.58 -0.58 -19.03
C ILE A 80 4.30 -0.58 -17.68
N GLY A 81 3.74 0.14 -16.68
CA GLY A 81 4.08 0.03 -15.29
C GLY A 81 3.00 -0.71 -14.53
N ILE A 82 3.36 -1.51 -13.54
CA ILE A 82 2.45 -2.32 -12.74
C ILE A 82 2.61 -1.95 -11.27
N THR A 83 1.51 -1.60 -10.63
CA THR A 83 1.41 -1.55 -9.17
C THR A 83 0.27 -2.45 -8.71
N ASN A 84 0.38 -2.98 -7.52
CA ASN A 84 -0.52 -4.03 -7.05
C ASN A 84 -0.72 -4.01 -5.54
N GLN A 85 -1.88 -4.53 -5.10
CA GLN A 85 -2.06 -4.98 -3.73
C GLN A 85 -0.95 -5.95 -3.38
N ARG A 86 -0.24 -5.70 -2.28
CA ARG A 86 0.91 -6.49 -1.87
C ARG A 86 0.49 -7.79 -1.19
N GLU A 87 1.42 -8.70 -0.93
CA GLU A 87 1.32 -9.92 -0.13
C GLU A 87 0.31 -10.97 -0.62
N THR A 88 -0.66 -10.59 -1.43
CA THR A 88 -1.66 -11.53 -2.00
C THR A 88 -0.94 -12.61 -2.80
N THR A 89 -1.22 -13.86 -2.44
CA THR A 89 -0.42 -15.04 -2.84
C THR A 89 -1.14 -15.86 -3.89
N ILE A 90 -0.46 -16.13 -5.01
CA ILE A 90 -0.97 -16.95 -6.12
C ILE A 90 0.03 -18.06 -6.39
N ILE A 91 -0.47 -19.31 -6.54
CA ILE A 91 0.32 -20.46 -6.98
C ILE A 91 -0.36 -21.07 -8.19
N TRP A 92 0.42 -21.33 -9.25
CA TRP A 92 -0.12 -21.87 -10.51
C TRP A 92 0.79 -22.93 -11.11
N ASP A 93 0.18 -23.75 -11.93
CA ASP A 93 0.88 -24.76 -12.74
C ASP A 93 1.67 -24.09 -13.87
N LYS A 94 2.98 -24.31 -13.89
CA LYS A 94 3.91 -23.69 -14.85
C LYS A 94 3.60 -24.02 -16.30
N LYS A 95 3.07 -25.21 -16.59
CA LYS A 95 2.81 -25.68 -17.95
C LYS A 95 1.49 -25.15 -18.48
N THR A 96 0.46 -25.12 -17.63
CA THR A 96 -0.91 -24.76 -18.05
C THR A 96 -1.26 -23.31 -17.77
N GLY A 97 -0.51 -22.65 -16.88
CA GLY A 97 -0.82 -21.31 -16.37
C GLY A 97 -2.12 -21.25 -15.56
N ARG A 98 -2.61 -22.39 -15.05
CA ARG A 98 -3.83 -22.44 -14.23
C ARG A 98 -3.48 -22.35 -12.74
N PRO A 99 -4.12 -21.45 -11.98
CA PRO A 99 -4.00 -21.44 -10.53
C PRO A 99 -4.44 -22.80 -9.94
N ILE A 100 -3.73 -23.26 -8.90
CA ILE A 100 -4.08 -24.50 -8.19
C ILE A 100 -5.03 -24.23 -7.02
N TYR A 101 -5.15 -22.98 -6.59
CA TYR A 101 -6.05 -22.49 -5.55
C TYR A 101 -6.40 -21.02 -5.83
N ASN A 102 -7.41 -20.48 -5.16
CA ASN A 102 -7.68 -19.05 -5.18
C ASN A 102 -6.48 -18.24 -4.65
N ALA A 103 -6.37 -17.00 -5.06
CA ALA A 103 -5.40 -16.08 -4.46
C ALA A 103 -5.78 -15.79 -3.01
N ILE A 104 -4.88 -16.08 -2.05
CA ILE A 104 -5.11 -15.74 -0.65
C ILE A 104 -4.72 -14.30 -0.44
N VAL A 105 -5.71 -13.46 -0.09
CA VAL A 105 -5.56 -12.01 0.01
C VAL A 105 -4.79 -11.61 1.27
N TRP A 106 -4.12 -10.47 1.23
CA TRP A 106 -3.36 -9.91 2.35
C TRP A 106 -4.21 -9.75 3.65
N GLN A 107 -5.51 -9.53 3.52
CA GLN A 107 -6.46 -9.39 4.64
C GLN A 107 -6.82 -10.72 5.30
N SER A 108 -6.58 -11.87 4.61
CA SER A 108 -7.05 -13.17 5.07
C SER A 108 -6.32 -13.61 6.34
N ARG A 109 -7.09 -14.11 7.31
CA ARG A 109 -6.58 -14.63 8.59
C ARG A 109 -6.45 -16.17 8.60
N GLN A 110 -6.65 -16.84 7.45
CA GLN A 110 -6.68 -18.32 7.39
C GLN A 110 -5.35 -18.98 7.77
N THR A 111 -4.24 -18.26 7.79
CA THR A 111 -2.92 -18.78 8.14
C THR A 111 -2.49 -18.48 9.57
N THR A 112 -3.41 -18.02 10.44
CA THR A 112 -3.13 -17.65 11.83
C THR A 112 -2.44 -18.78 12.62
N GLU A 113 -2.86 -20.05 12.41
CA GLU A 113 -2.24 -21.18 13.12
C GLU A 113 -0.76 -21.38 12.73
N ILE A 114 -0.41 -21.18 11.47
CA ILE A 114 0.98 -21.25 11.01
C ILE A 114 1.81 -20.14 11.68
N CYS A 115 1.25 -18.94 11.83
CA CYS A 115 1.91 -17.85 12.57
C CYS A 115 2.12 -18.24 14.03
N ASN A 116 1.14 -18.83 14.70
CA ASN A 116 1.25 -19.30 16.09
C ASN A 116 2.35 -20.36 16.24
N GLN A 117 2.50 -21.26 15.27
CA GLN A 117 3.58 -22.26 15.26
C GLN A 117 4.95 -21.60 15.13
N LEU A 118 5.10 -20.60 14.26
CA LEU A 118 6.35 -19.83 14.13
C LEU A 118 6.69 -19.08 15.43
N TYR A 119 5.69 -18.49 16.10
CA TYR A 119 5.88 -17.85 17.42
C TYR A 119 6.37 -18.85 18.45
N LYS A 120 5.69 -20.00 18.60
CA LYS A 120 6.09 -21.07 19.54
C LYS A 120 7.49 -21.62 19.26
N ALA A 121 7.90 -21.64 17.99
CA ALA A 121 9.22 -22.07 17.56
C ALA A 121 10.32 -20.99 17.70
N GLY A 122 9.98 -19.77 18.12
CA GLY A 122 10.94 -18.71 18.43
C GLY A 122 11.50 -17.97 17.20
N TRP A 123 10.76 -17.90 16.10
CA TRP A 123 11.22 -17.27 14.85
C TRP A 123 11.13 -15.74 14.83
N GLN A 124 10.57 -15.09 15.83
CA GLN A 124 10.24 -13.65 15.83
C GLN A 124 11.46 -12.77 15.53
N GLU A 125 12.52 -12.96 16.29
CA GLU A 125 13.72 -12.14 16.17
C GLU A 125 14.42 -12.34 14.81
N TYR A 126 14.53 -13.60 14.37
CA TYR A 126 15.14 -13.91 13.07
C TYR A 126 14.36 -13.28 11.91
N ILE A 127 13.03 -13.46 11.88
CA ILE A 127 12.17 -12.89 10.84
C ILE A 127 12.29 -11.36 10.84
N ARG A 128 12.17 -10.72 12.01
CA ARG A 128 12.28 -9.26 12.12
C ARG A 128 13.64 -8.75 11.65
N LYS A 129 14.72 -9.41 12.02
CA LYS A 129 16.08 -9.03 11.61
C LYS A 129 16.30 -9.21 10.11
N THR A 130 15.89 -10.33 9.53
CA THR A 130 16.13 -10.69 8.14
C THR A 130 15.23 -9.94 7.18
N THR A 131 13.91 -9.89 7.49
CA THR A 131 12.90 -9.39 6.55
C THR A 131 12.39 -7.99 6.86
N GLY A 132 12.64 -7.46 8.06
CA GLY A 132 12.05 -6.20 8.55
C GLY A 132 10.59 -6.30 8.97
N LEU A 133 10.00 -7.50 8.90
CA LEU A 133 8.58 -7.76 9.15
C LEU A 133 8.36 -8.45 10.50
N VAL A 134 7.10 -8.53 10.90
CA VAL A 134 6.64 -9.34 12.05
C VAL A 134 5.99 -10.63 11.56
N ILE A 135 5.78 -11.60 12.44
CA ILE A 135 5.00 -12.80 12.10
C ILE A 135 3.52 -12.42 12.09
N ASP A 136 2.90 -12.40 10.92
CA ASP A 136 1.46 -12.14 10.77
C ASP A 136 0.93 -12.83 9.51
N PRO A 137 -0.34 -13.29 9.49
CA PRO A 137 -1.01 -13.80 8.29
C PRO A 137 -1.05 -12.82 7.12
N TYR A 138 -0.78 -11.55 7.35
CA TYR A 138 -0.67 -10.50 6.35
C TYR A 138 0.31 -10.86 5.23
N PHE A 139 1.47 -11.42 5.56
CA PHE A 139 2.58 -11.67 4.62
C PHE A 139 2.43 -12.98 3.84
N SER A 140 3.12 -13.10 2.69
CA SER A 140 2.91 -14.19 1.73
C SER A 140 3.35 -15.57 2.23
N ALA A 141 4.42 -15.66 3.02
CA ALA A 141 5.08 -16.92 3.38
C ALA A 141 4.14 -17.97 3.95
N THR A 142 3.30 -17.57 4.92
CA THR A 142 2.36 -18.48 5.57
C THR A 142 1.23 -18.92 4.64
N LYS A 143 0.87 -18.08 3.65
CA LYS A 143 -0.12 -18.40 2.62
C LYS A 143 0.41 -19.43 1.62
N ILE A 144 1.68 -19.29 1.22
CA ILE A 144 2.34 -20.30 0.36
C ILE A 144 2.34 -21.65 1.07
N LYS A 145 2.82 -21.68 2.32
CA LYS A 145 2.82 -22.91 3.13
C LYS A 145 1.43 -23.51 3.24
N TRP A 146 0.42 -22.68 3.54
CA TRP A 146 -0.95 -23.13 3.69
C TRP A 146 -1.47 -23.81 2.41
N ILE A 147 -1.25 -23.21 1.23
CA ILE A 147 -1.67 -23.81 -0.05
C ILE A 147 -0.96 -25.14 -0.28
N LEU A 148 0.36 -25.21 -0.04
CA LEU A 148 1.14 -26.44 -0.22
C LEU A 148 0.73 -27.56 0.76
N ASP A 149 0.24 -27.21 1.94
CA ASP A 149 -0.22 -28.19 2.94
C ASP A 149 -1.65 -28.66 2.71
N HIS A 150 -2.50 -27.87 2.00
CA HIS A 150 -3.93 -28.17 1.86
C HIS A 150 -4.37 -28.60 0.45
N VAL A 151 -3.59 -28.30 -0.58
CA VAL A 151 -3.88 -28.75 -1.96
C VAL A 151 -3.14 -30.05 -2.22
N GLU A 152 -3.86 -31.11 -2.43
CA GLU A 152 -3.33 -32.47 -2.63
C GLU A 152 -2.26 -32.53 -3.74
N GLY A 153 -1.11 -33.13 -3.45
CA GLY A 153 0.01 -33.31 -4.37
C GLY A 153 0.73 -32.02 -4.78
N SER A 154 0.37 -30.87 -4.19
CA SER A 154 0.98 -29.59 -4.57
C SER A 154 2.45 -29.48 -4.13
N ARG A 155 2.79 -30.02 -2.96
CA ARG A 155 4.15 -29.97 -2.41
C ARG A 155 5.14 -30.73 -3.30
N GLU A 156 4.83 -31.96 -3.64
CA GLU A 156 5.66 -32.78 -4.52
C GLU A 156 5.79 -32.16 -5.93
N ARG A 157 4.73 -31.52 -6.41
CA ARG A 157 4.77 -30.78 -7.67
C ARG A 157 5.65 -29.54 -7.59
N ALA A 158 5.61 -28.81 -6.47
CA ALA A 158 6.47 -27.65 -6.23
C ALA A 158 7.95 -28.05 -6.15
N GLU A 159 8.28 -29.16 -5.46
CA GLU A 159 9.62 -29.72 -5.38
C GLU A 159 10.18 -30.12 -6.75
N ARG A 160 9.32 -30.64 -7.65
CA ARG A 160 9.70 -30.96 -9.04
C ARG A 160 9.77 -29.73 -9.96
N GLY A 161 9.51 -28.51 -9.43
CA GLY A 161 9.50 -27.27 -10.20
C GLY A 161 8.34 -27.12 -11.20
N GLU A 162 7.23 -27.84 -10.97
CA GLU A 162 6.02 -27.79 -11.80
C GLU A 162 5.08 -26.65 -11.41
N LEU A 163 5.23 -26.09 -10.20
CA LEU A 163 4.44 -24.98 -9.70
C LEU A 163 5.28 -23.72 -9.58
N LEU A 164 4.66 -22.58 -9.82
CA LEU A 164 5.23 -21.26 -9.62
C LEU A 164 4.41 -20.48 -8.59
N PHE A 165 5.11 -19.69 -7.80
CA PHE A 165 4.54 -18.71 -6.87
C PHE A 165 4.75 -17.30 -7.41
N GLY A 166 3.81 -16.41 -7.12
CA GLY A 166 3.96 -14.98 -7.30
C GLY A 166 2.98 -14.19 -6.45
N THR A 167 3.33 -12.95 -6.21
CA THR A 167 2.40 -11.89 -5.87
C THR A 167 1.67 -11.44 -7.14
N VAL A 168 0.75 -10.50 -7.02
CA VAL A 168 -0.13 -10.13 -8.14
C VAL A 168 0.64 -9.56 -9.34
N ASP A 169 1.72 -8.80 -9.10
CA ASP A 169 2.64 -8.31 -10.15
C ASP A 169 3.23 -9.46 -10.97
N THR A 170 3.79 -10.46 -10.30
CA THR A 170 4.36 -11.64 -10.94
C THR A 170 3.33 -12.38 -11.80
N TRP A 171 2.11 -12.55 -11.27
CA TRP A 171 0.99 -13.16 -12.00
C TRP A 171 0.64 -12.37 -13.26
N LEU A 172 0.51 -11.06 -13.17
CA LEU A 172 0.19 -10.19 -14.32
C LEU A 172 1.29 -10.24 -15.38
N ILE A 173 2.57 -10.19 -14.98
CA ILE A 173 3.70 -10.30 -15.92
C ILE A 173 3.72 -11.66 -16.60
N TRP A 174 3.53 -12.74 -15.84
CA TRP A 174 3.43 -14.08 -16.39
C TRP A 174 2.35 -14.17 -17.46
N LYS A 175 1.18 -13.59 -17.21
CA LYS A 175 0.06 -13.54 -18.16
C LYS A 175 0.36 -12.66 -19.37
N LEU A 176 0.92 -11.47 -19.16
CA LEU A 176 1.26 -10.51 -20.22
C LEU A 176 2.33 -11.06 -21.18
N THR A 177 3.27 -11.85 -20.66
CA THR A 177 4.38 -12.43 -21.43
C THR A 177 4.10 -13.85 -21.93
N ASN A 178 2.86 -14.33 -21.79
CA ASN A 178 2.46 -15.69 -22.13
C ASN A 178 3.37 -16.78 -21.53
N GLY A 179 3.76 -16.59 -20.26
CA GLY A 179 4.56 -17.53 -19.50
C GLY A 179 6.09 -17.43 -19.72
N ALA A 180 6.56 -16.43 -20.45
CA ALA A 180 7.99 -16.30 -20.74
C ALA A 180 8.80 -15.69 -19.59
N VAL A 181 8.18 -14.88 -18.71
CA VAL A 181 8.85 -14.13 -17.64
C VAL A 181 8.22 -14.43 -16.30
N HIS A 182 9.05 -14.84 -15.32
CA HIS A 182 8.66 -15.13 -13.94
C HIS A 182 9.52 -14.28 -12.99
N VAL A 183 9.10 -13.06 -12.75
CA VAL A 183 9.83 -12.06 -11.95
C VAL A 183 8.90 -11.35 -10.98
N THR A 184 9.49 -10.80 -9.93
CA THR A 184 8.91 -9.79 -9.04
C THR A 184 9.94 -8.70 -8.80
N ASP A 185 9.55 -7.60 -8.14
CA ASP A 185 10.50 -6.58 -7.75
C ASP A 185 10.88 -6.65 -6.27
N PHE A 186 11.90 -5.86 -5.88
CA PHE A 186 12.35 -5.80 -4.49
C PHE A 186 11.25 -5.37 -3.52
N THR A 187 10.33 -4.47 -3.94
CA THR A 187 9.29 -3.97 -3.06
C THR A 187 8.26 -5.05 -2.72
N ASN A 188 7.82 -5.83 -3.72
CA ASN A 188 6.91 -6.97 -3.50
C ASN A 188 7.62 -8.13 -2.79
N ALA A 189 8.87 -8.46 -3.16
CA ALA A 189 9.64 -9.50 -2.50
C ALA A 189 9.81 -9.22 -1.00
N SER A 190 10.08 -7.96 -0.62
CA SER A 190 10.23 -7.55 0.79
C SER A 190 8.97 -7.76 1.64
N ARG A 191 7.79 -7.97 1.00
CA ARG A 191 6.52 -8.21 1.69
C ARG A 191 6.17 -9.69 1.85
N THR A 192 7.03 -10.58 1.42
CA THR A 192 6.74 -12.02 1.45
C THR A 192 7.03 -12.70 2.79
N MET A 193 7.82 -12.08 3.67
CA MET A 193 8.41 -12.70 4.87
C MET A 193 9.38 -13.86 4.55
N LEU A 194 9.91 -13.88 3.32
CA LEU A 194 10.91 -14.86 2.84
C LEU A 194 12.17 -14.19 2.30
N PHE A 195 12.19 -12.87 2.17
CA PHE A 195 13.24 -12.12 1.50
C PHE A 195 14.15 -11.41 2.51
N ASP A 196 15.46 -11.68 2.42
CA ASP A 196 16.47 -10.94 3.19
C ASP A 196 16.68 -9.56 2.56
N ILE A 197 16.16 -8.53 3.25
CA ILE A 197 16.19 -7.16 2.73
C ILE A 197 17.58 -6.51 2.75
N GLU A 198 18.54 -7.09 3.45
CA GLU A 198 19.92 -6.61 3.49
C GLU A 198 20.76 -7.25 2.39
N LYS A 199 20.66 -8.59 2.20
CA LYS A 199 21.37 -9.31 1.16
C LYS A 199 20.70 -9.23 -0.22
N LEU A 200 19.43 -8.83 -0.26
CA LEU A 200 18.59 -8.75 -1.45
C LEU A 200 18.42 -10.12 -2.15
N GLU A 201 18.19 -11.16 -1.35
CA GLU A 201 17.98 -12.53 -1.81
C GLU A 201 16.89 -13.24 -1.00
N TRP A 202 16.33 -14.30 -1.55
CA TRP A 202 15.44 -15.19 -0.80
C TRP A 202 16.24 -15.89 0.31
N ASP A 203 15.71 -15.89 1.53
CA ASP A 203 16.40 -16.47 2.69
C ASP A 203 16.15 -17.99 2.78
N GLU A 204 17.20 -18.77 2.53
CA GLU A 204 17.15 -20.23 2.52
C GLU A 204 16.71 -20.84 3.87
N LYS A 205 17.02 -20.17 4.99
CA LYS A 205 16.64 -20.65 6.32
C LYS A 205 15.13 -20.50 6.55
N LEU A 206 14.52 -19.42 6.07
CA LEU A 206 13.08 -19.23 6.11
C LEU A 206 12.36 -20.18 5.16
N LEU A 207 12.91 -20.41 3.96
CA LEU A 207 12.37 -21.39 3.03
C LEU A 207 12.33 -22.79 3.64
N GLN A 208 13.43 -23.23 4.29
CA GLN A 208 13.49 -24.50 4.98
C GLN A 208 12.52 -24.57 6.17
N ALA A 209 12.43 -23.52 6.99
CA ALA A 209 11.55 -23.50 8.15
C ALA A 209 10.05 -23.59 7.79
N LEU A 210 9.69 -23.07 6.62
CA LEU A 210 8.31 -23.08 6.12
C LEU A 210 8.08 -24.19 5.09
N ASP A 211 9.13 -24.96 4.77
CA ASP A 211 9.08 -26.05 3.80
C ASP A 211 8.58 -25.57 2.43
N ILE A 212 9.16 -24.46 1.94
CA ILE A 212 8.84 -23.83 0.65
C ILE A 212 9.95 -24.11 -0.35
N PRO A 213 9.69 -24.84 -1.46
CA PRO A 213 10.68 -25.12 -2.47
C PRO A 213 11.17 -23.86 -3.20
N ARG A 214 12.47 -23.65 -3.22
CA ARG A 214 13.12 -22.51 -3.90
C ARG A 214 12.74 -22.40 -5.38
N ALA A 215 12.54 -23.56 -6.04
CA ALA A 215 12.25 -23.63 -7.47
C ALA A 215 10.95 -22.96 -7.91
N MET A 216 10.03 -22.68 -6.97
CA MET A 216 8.78 -22.03 -7.26
C MET A 216 8.80 -20.50 -7.16
N LEU A 217 9.90 -19.93 -6.65
CA LEU A 217 10.00 -18.50 -6.39
C LEU A 217 10.46 -17.73 -7.63
N PRO A 218 9.93 -16.49 -7.86
CA PRO A 218 10.34 -15.67 -8.99
C PRO A 218 11.77 -15.12 -8.81
N GLU A 219 12.39 -14.73 -9.92
CA GLU A 219 13.56 -13.87 -9.91
C GLU A 219 13.19 -12.50 -9.36
N VAL A 220 14.01 -11.94 -8.47
CA VAL A 220 13.79 -10.61 -7.89
C VAL A 220 14.66 -9.58 -8.62
N ARG A 221 14.03 -8.52 -9.12
CA ARG A 221 14.69 -7.52 -9.94
C ARG A 221 14.39 -6.09 -9.46
N SER A 222 15.00 -5.10 -10.08
CA SER A 222 14.76 -3.69 -9.76
C SER A 222 13.30 -3.31 -10.04
N SER A 223 12.77 -2.30 -9.33
CA SER A 223 11.44 -1.74 -9.60
C SER A 223 11.37 -0.98 -10.93
N SER A 224 12.50 -0.56 -11.50
CA SER A 224 12.59 0.21 -12.74
C SER A 224 13.61 -0.42 -13.69
N GLU A 225 13.15 -1.36 -14.51
CA GLU A 225 13.91 -1.99 -15.59
C GLU A 225 12.95 -2.68 -16.57
N VAL A 226 13.41 -3.01 -17.79
CA VAL A 226 12.62 -3.77 -18.75
C VAL A 226 12.67 -5.25 -18.40
N TYR A 227 11.55 -5.83 -17.93
CA TYR A 227 11.44 -7.23 -17.52
C TYR A 227 11.15 -8.16 -18.69
N GLY A 228 10.45 -7.66 -19.70
CA GLY A 228 10.01 -8.38 -20.87
C GLY A 228 9.05 -7.54 -21.71
N TYR A 229 8.40 -8.21 -22.65
CA TYR A 229 7.50 -7.56 -23.60
C TYR A 229 6.15 -8.28 -23.59
N THR A 230 5.09 -7.51 -23.80
CA THR A 230 3.77 -8.11 -23.92
C THR A 230 3.73 -9.05 -25.12
N HIS A 231 3.12 -10.20 -24.93
CA HIS A 231 2.73 -11.09 -26.02
C HIS A 231 1.45 -10.56 -26.69
N THR A 232 0.90 -11.28 -27.64
CA THR A 232 -0.30 -10.87 -28.38
C THR A 232 -1.46 -10.52 -27.46
N ILE A 233 -2.02 -9.31 -27.60
CA ILE A 233 -3.27 -8.90 -27.00
C ILE A 233 -4.25 -8.60 -28.11
N SER A 234 -5.43 -9.19 -28.05
CA SER A 234 -6.49 -9.02 -29.07
C SER A 234 -6.03 -9.32 -30.51
N GLY A 235 -5.10 -10.28 -30.70
CA GLY A 235 -4.63 -10.70 -32.01
C GLY A 235 -3.56 -9.80 -32.65
N GLN A 236 -3.04 -8.78 -31.92
CA GLN A 236 -1.92 -7.95 -32.39
C GLN A 236 -0.66 -8.25 -31.60
N GLU A 237 0.41 -8.66 -32.28
CA GLU A 237 1.75 -8.77 -31.70
C GLU A 237 2.35 -7.36 -31.56
N VAL A 238 2.15 -6.75 -30.42
CA VAL A 238 2.82 -5.49 -30.08
C VAL A 238 3.65 -5.72 -28.85
N GLY A 239 4.94 -5.87 -29.00
CA GLY A 239 5.90 -6.00 -27.93
C GLY A 239 6.03 -4.69 -27.13
N ILE A 240 5.06 -4.38 -26.27
CA ILE A 240 5.17 -3.23 -25.37
C ILE A 240 6.05 -3.63 -24.20
N PRO A 241 7.11 -2.85 -23.85
CA PRO A 241 7.93 -3.12 -22.70
C PRO A 241 7.11 -3.11 -21.40
N ILE A 242 7.29 -4.09 -20.54
CA ILE A 242 6.82 -4.08 -19.16
C ILE A 242 8.03 -3.63 -18.34
N ALA A 243 8.01 -2.43 -17.76
CA ALA A 243 9.23 -1.76 -17.35
C ALA A 243 9.18 -1.10 -15.96
N GLY A 244 8.08 -1.20 -15.25
CA GLY A 244 7.94 -0.72 -13.87
C GLY A 244 7.12 -1.70 -13.05
N ILE A 245 7.61 -2.06 -11.85
CA ILE A 245 6.88 -2.88 -10.88
C ILE A 245 7.07 -2.26 -9.50
N ALA A 246 5.99 -2.07 -8.75
CA ALA A 246 6.09 -1.74 -7.34
C ALA A 246 4.81 -2.14 -6.59
N GLY A 247 4.95 -2.55 -5.34
CA GLY A 247 3.83 -2.64 -4.42
C GLY A 247 3.12 -1.30 -4.26
N ASP A 248 1.82 -1.31 -4.06
CA ASP A 248 0.95 -0.11 -4.09
C ASP A 248 1.44 1.04 -3.20
N GLN A 249 1.87 0.73 -1.99
CA GLN A 249 2.32 1.74 -1.04
C GLN A 249 3.69 2.33 -1.41
N GLN A 250 4.60 1.50 -1.96
CA GLN A 250 5.89 1.94 -2.46
C GLN A 250 5.74 2.73 -3.76
N ALA A 251 4.84 2.31 -4.64
CA ALA A 251 4.51 3.06 -5.84
C ALA A 251 3.95 4.46 -5.49
N ALA A 252 3.04 4.54 -4.50
CA ALA A 252 2.52 5.82 -4.02
C ALA A 252 3.62 6.72 -3.43
N LEU A 253 4.55 6.15 -2.65
CA LEU A 253 5.70 6.89 -2.11
C LEU A 253 6.54 7.50 -3.25
N PHE A 254 6.84 6.70 -4.27
CA PHE A 254 7.60 7.15 -5.44
C PHE A 254 6.82 8.15 -6.31
N GLY A 255 5.54 7.89 -6.59
CA GLY A 255 4.65 8.76 -7.37
C GLY A 255 4.43 10.13 -6.72
N GLN A 256 4.49 10.19 -5.39
CA GLN A 256 4.51 11.43 -4.63
C GLN A 256 5.90 12.07 -4.52
N MET A 257 6.90 11.54 -5.24
CA MET A 257 8.28 12.04 -5.22
C MET A 257 8.91 12.11 -3.82
N CYS A 258 8.50 11.21 -2.92
CA CYS A 258 9.14 11.02 -1.61
C CYS A 258 10.38 10.11 -1.78
N VAL A 259 11.38 10.60 -2.49
CA VAL A 259 12.58 9.84 -2.92
C VAL A 259 13.81 10.10 -2.06
N GLU A 260 13.72 11.04 -1.13
CA GLU A 260 14.79 11.43 -0.21
C GLU A 260 14.45 10.99 1.22
N SER A 261 15.51 10.73 2.02
CA SER A 261 15.36 10.42 3.45
C SER A 261 14.63 11.53 4.20
N GLY A 262 13.76 11.15 5.15
CA GLY A 262 12.91 12.08 5.93
C GLY A 262 11.67 12.58 5.17
N GLN A 263 11.46 12.18 3.91
CA GLN A 263 10.21 12.43 3.21
C GLN A 263 9.21 11.30 3.47
N ALA A 264 7.97 11.65 3.76
CA ALA A 264 6.92 10.69 4.06
C ALA A 264 5.65 10.97 3.26
N LYS A 265 4.92 9.88 3.01
CA LYS A 265 3.57 9.95 2.47
C LYS A 265 2.56 9.31 3.42
N ASN A 266 1.32 9.77 3.34
CA ASN A 266 0.18 9.09 3.97
C ASN A 266 -0.98 8.99 2.98
N THR A 267 -1.41 7.77 2.70
CA THR A 267 -2.61 7.50 1.91
C THR A 267 -3.81 7.35 2.85
N TYR A 268 -4.74 8.30 2.78
CA TYR A 268 -5.95 8.35 3.60
C TYR A 268 -7.11 7.62 2.89
N GLY A 269 -7.18 6.32 3.09
CA GLY A 269 -8.29 5.45 2.65
C GLY A 269 -9.24 5.10 3.79
N THR A 270 -9.77 3.88 3.81
CA THR A 270 -10.52 3.32 4.95
C THR A 270 -9.69 3.35 6.22
N GLY A 271 -8.42 2.93 6.15
CA GLY A 271 -7.35 3.21 7.08
C GLY A 271 -6.37 4.22 6.50
N CYS A 272 -5.25 4.46 7.20
CA CYS A 272 -4.15 5.26 6.69
C CYS A 272 -2.89 4.40 6.61
N PHE A 273 -2.17 4.53 5.49
CA PHE A 273 -0.91 3.82 5.26
C PHE A 273 0.22 4.83 5.07
N LEU A 274 1.13 4.82 6.03
CA LEU A 274 2.24 5.77 6.09
C LEU A 274 3.53 5.06 5.71
N LEU A 275 4.31 5.71 4.84
CA LEU A 275 5.69 5.32 4.56
C LEU A 275 6.59 6.54 4.69
N MET A 276 7.72 6.35 5.40
CA MET A 276 8.82 7.32 5.45
C MET A 276 10.06 6.72 4.78
N ASN A 277 10.58 7.40 3.78
CA ASN A 277 11.83 7.03 3.12
C ASN A 277 13.00 7.22 4.09
N THR A 278 13.82 6.18 4.28
CA THR A 278 15.04 6.19 5.11
C THR A 278 16.33 6.15 4.27
N GLY A 279 16.21 6.33 2.96
CA GLY A 279 17.34 6.28 2.03
C GLY A 279 18.01 4.91 2.01
N LYS A 280 19.31 4.87 2.19
CA LYS A 280 20.11 3.64 2.22
C LYS A 280 20.17 2.97 3.61
N LYS A 281 19.61 3.64 4.64
CA LYS A 281 19.65 3.14 6.01
C LYS A 281 18.55 2.11 6.23
N ILE A 282 18.92 0.88 6.60
CA ILE A 282 17.99 -0.15 7.06
C ILE A 282 17.68 0.15 8.52
N VAL A 283 16.52 0.72 8.79
CA VAL A 283 16.06 1.04 10.14
C VAL A 283 15.25 -0.13 10.69
N ARG A 284 15.68 -0.72 11.79
CA ARG A 284 14.93 -1.76 12.51
C ARG A 284 14.10 -1.08 13.60
N SER A 285 12.80 -1.02 13.40
CA SER A 285 11.92 -0.29 14.32
C SER A 285 11.87 -0.92 15.71
N GLU A 286 11.97 -0.10 16.76
CA GLU A 286 11.72 -0.50 18.14
C GLU A 286 10.31 -0.12 18.61
N HIS A 287 9.60 0.66 17.79
CA HIS A 287 8.24 1.16 18.09
C HIS A 287 7.14 0.44 17.31
N GLY A 288 7.40 -0.81 16.84
CA GLY A 288 6.37 -1.64 16.20
C GLY A 288 6.07 -1.31 14.74
N LEU A 289 6.91 -0.54 14.06
CA LEU A 289 6.80 -0.29 12.64
C LEU A 289 7.42 -1.42 11.82
N LEU A 290 7.09 -1.47 10.53
CA LEU A 290 7.70 -2.41 9.60
C LEU A 290 8.84 -1.72 8.85
N THR A 291 9.92 -2.48 8.57
CA THR A 291 10.95 -2.06 7.63
C THR A 291 10.68 -2.72 6.29
N THR A 292 10.68 -1.94 5.21
CA THR A 292 10.41 -2.44 3.87
C THR A 292 11.36 -1.81 2.85
N ILE A 293 11.41 -2.36 1.64
CA ILE A 293 12.18 -1.78 0.55
C ILE A 293 11.31 -0.75 -0.18
N ALA A 294 11.88 0.42 -0.46
CA ALA A 294 11.29 1.47 -1.30
C ALA A 294 11.90 1.45 -2.71
N CYS A 295 11.17 2.02 -3.67
CA CYS A 295 11.63 2.11 -5.06
C CYS A 295 12.85 3.01 -5.19
N GLY A 296 13.81 2.60 -6.03
CA GLY A 296 14.88 3.42 -6.56
C GLY A 296 14.59 3.83 -8.01
N ALA A 297 15.10 4.98 -8.43
CA ALA A 297 14.86 5.52 -9.76
C ALA A 297 15.74 4.89 -10.85
N SER A 298 16.91 4.39 -10.49
CA SER A 298 17.95 3.90 -11.40
C SER A 298 18.46 2.50 -11.02
N GLY A 299 17.57 1.68 -10.43
CA GLY A 299 17.91 0.34 -9.99
C GLY A 299 18.52 0.24 -8.60
N GLU A 300 18.75 1.36 -7.93
CA GLU A 300 19.19 1.37 -6.54
C GLU A 300 18.08 0.93 -5.59
N VAL A 301 18.46 0.30 -4.48
CA VAL A 301 17.55 -0.05 -3.40
C VAL A 301 17.56 1.06 -2.34
N ASN A 302 16.39 1.55 -2.00
CA ASN A 302 16.14 2.41 -0.84
C ASN A 302 15.25 1.66 0.16
N TYR A 303 15.19 2.16 1.39
CA TYR A 303 14.39 1.57 2.45
C TYR A 303 13.34 2.55 2.95
N ALA A 304 12.32 2.03 3.59
CA ALA A 304 11.29 2.82 4.23
C ALA A 304 10.82 2.16 5.54
N LEU A 305 10.40 2.99 6.48
CA LEU A 305 9.55 2.57 7.59
C LEU A 305 8.08 2.64 7.16
N GLU A 306 7.31 1.62 7.53
CA GLU A 306 5.88 1.56 7.27
C GLU A 306 5.08 1.41 8.56
N GLY A 307 4.03 2.21 8.69
CA GLY A 307 3.04 2.08 9.75
C GLY A 307 1.63 2.20 9.18
N ALA A 308 0.69 1.52 9.82
CA ALA A 308 -0.71 1.52 9.41
C ALA A 308 -1.61 1.99 10.55
N VAL A 309 -2.55 2.88 10.22
CA VAL A 309 -3.67 3.28 11.06
C VAL A 309 -4.91 2.57 10.53
N PHE A 310 -5.55 1.76 11.37
CA PHE A 310 -6.67 0.92 10.91
C PHE A 310 -7.93 1.73 10.60
N ASN A 311 -8.14 2.84 11.30
CA ASN A 311 -9.35 3.65 11.22
C ASN A 311 -9.04 5.08 10.79
N GLY A 312 -9.08 5.30 9.47
CA GLY A 312 -8.97 6.62 8.82
C GLY A 312 -10.33 7.09 8.32
N GLY A 313 -10.60 6.94 7.04
CA GLY A 313 -11.89 7.28 6.43
C GLY A 313 -13.09 6.49 6.99
N SER A 314 -12.85 5.30 7.55
CA SER A 314 -13.85 4.53 8.28
C SER A 314 -14.46 5.30 9.46
N CYS A 315 -13.73 6.24 10.07
CA CYS A 315 -14.26 7.13 11.10
C CYS A 315 -15.36 8.04 10.56
N VAL A 316 -15.19 8.57 9.36
CA VAL A 316 -16.17 9.43 8.70
C VAL A 316 -17.37 8.59 8.22
N GLN A 317 -17.12 7.37 7.72
CA GLN A 317 -18.18 6.43 7.38
C GLN A 317 -19.03 6.09 8.62
N TRP A 318 -18.41 5.82 9.76
CA TRP A 318 -19.11 5.56 11.02
C TRP A 318 -20.03 6.72 11.45
N LEU A 319 -19.58 7.98 11.32
CA LEU A 319 -20.43 9.16 11.57
C LEU A 319 -21.63 9.21 10.64
N ARG A 320 -21.47 8.78 9.36
CA ARG A 320 -22.52 8.80 8.34
C ARG A 320 -23.48 7.62 8.45
N ASP A 321 -22.95 6.41 8.51
CA ASP A 321 -23.72 5.19 8.29
C ASP A 321 -24.30 4.62 9.59
N GLU A 322 -23.55 4.69 10.69
CA GLU A 322 -23.96 4.14 11.99
C GLU A 322 -24.58 5.22 12.90
N LEU A 323 -23.86 6.30 13.14
CA LEU A 323 -24.39 7.39 13.99
C LEU A 323 -25.42 8.25 13.25
N LYS A 324 -25.37 8.31 11.92
CA LYS A 324 -26.29 9.07 11.05
C LYS A 324 -26.36 10.56 11.40
N VAL A 325 -25.22 11.11 11.86
CA VAL A 325 -25.10 12.51 12.28
C VAL A 325 -24.65 13.42 11.14
N ILE A 326 -24.19 12.85 10.02
CA ILE A 326 -23.90 13.52 8.76
C ILE A 326 -24.56 12.75 7.61
N LYS A 327 -24.89 13.42 6.52
CA LYS A 327 -25.48 12.77 5.32
C LYS A 327 -24.42 12.36 4.30
N ASN A 328 -23.39 13.18 4.14
CA ASN A 328 -22.29 12.97 3.21
C ASN A 328 -20.96 13.15 3.94
N ALA A 329 -19.90 12.51 3.46
CA ALA A 329 -18.57 12.66 4.06
C ALA A 329 -18.10 14.13 4.10
N LYS A 330 -18.44 14.93 3.09
CA LYS A 330 -18.10 16.37 3.02
C LYS A 330 -18.77 17.21 4.12
N ASP A 331 -19.91 16.77 4.66
CA ASP A 331 -20.59 17.46 5.75
C ASP A 331 -19.74 17.50 7.02
N SER A 332 -18.82 16.55 7.20
CA SER A 332 -17.94 16.48 8.37
C SER A 332 -17.06 17.73 8.51
N GLU A 333 -16.53 18.27 7.41
CA GLU A 333 -15.78 19.53 7.42
C GLU A 333 -16.66 20.71 7.83
N LEU A 334 -17.86 20.79 7.26
CA LEU A 334 -18.82 21.85 7.55
C LEU A 334 -19.19 21.88 9.03
N TYR A 335 -19.47 20.72 9.63
CA TYR A 335 -19.81 20.64 11.05
C TYR A 335 -18.61 20.91 11.96
N ALA A 336 -17.44 20.37 11.65
CA ALA A 336 -16.22 20.58 12.44
C ALA A 336 -15.81 22.07 12.50
N THR A 337 -16.07 22.84 11.44
CA THR A 337 -15.74 24.27 11.38
C THR A 337 -16.77 25.19 12.06
N ARG A 338 -17.92 24.68 12.47
CA ARG A 338 -18.93 25.45 13.23
C ARG A 338 -18.55 25.71 14.68
N VAL A 339 -17.63 24.93 15.22
CA VAL A 339 -17.14 25.05 16.60
C VAL A 339 -15.67 25.47 16.59
N LYS A 340 -15.30 26.26 17.60
CA LYS A 340 -13.96 26.82 17.70
C LYS A 340 -12.87 25.76 17.94
N ASP A 341 -13.18 24.78 18.79
CA ASP A 341 -12.32 23.68 19.20
C ASP A 341 -13.15 22.44 19.49
N ASN A 342 -12.54 21.37 19.97
CA ASN A 342 -13.25 20.12 20.31
C ASN A 342 -13.86 20.14 21.72
N ASN A 343 -13.80 21.26 22.45
CA ASN A 343 -14.31 21.43 23.81
C ASN A 343 -13.80 20.34 24.79
N GLY A 344 -12.56 19.86 24.60
CA GLY A 344 -11.95 18.79 25.39
C GLY A 344 -12.47 17.38 25.08
N VAL A 345 -13.26 17.21 24.02
CA VAL A 345 -13.74 15.90 23.57
C VAL A 345 -12.67 15.21 22.72
N TYR A 346 -12.39 13.94 23.01
CA TYR A 346 -11.50 13.07 22.24
C TYR A 346 -12.24 11.79 21.86
N VAL A 347 -12.17 11.43 20.57
CA VAL A 347 -12.69 10.17 20.04
C VAL A 347 -11.50 9.27 19.75
N VAL A 348 -11.44 8.10 20.36
CA VAL A 348 -10.46 7.07 20.03
C VAL A 348 -11.16 6.02 19.17
N PRO A 349 -10.88 5.94 17.85
CA PRO A 349 -11.64 5.08 16.95
C PRO A 349 -11.05 3.66 16.86
N ALA A 350 -10.83 3.01 18.00
CA ALA A 350 -10.30 1.65 18.05
C ALA A 350 -11.40 0.61 17.77
N PHE A 351 -12.06 0.71 16.58
CA PHE A 351 -13.20 -0.17 16.24
C PHE A 351 -12.78 -1.64 16.09
N THR A 352 -11.54 -1.88 15.67
CA THR A 352 -10.94 -3.20 15.48
C THR A 352 -9.61 -3.33 16.26
N GLY A 353 -9.49 -2.61 17.37
CA GLY A 353 -8.23 -2.44 18.09
C GLY A 353 -7.41 -1.25 17.58
N LEU A 354 -6.22 -1.09 18.13
CA LEU A 354 -5.23 -0.08 17.75
C LEU A 354 -4.08 -0.74 16.97
N GLY A 355 -3.69 -0.13 15.84
CA GLY A 355 -2.51 -0.50 15.06
C GLY A 355 -1.22 0.07 15.64
N ALA A 356 -0.25 0.34 14.74
CA ALA A 356 1.02 0.96 15.13
C ALA A 356 0.79 2.35 15.76
N PRO A 357 1.57 2.74 16.77
CA PRO A 357 2.62 1.95 17.44
C PRO A 357 2.11 1.06 18.60
N TYR A 358 0.82 1.07 18.89
CA TYR A 358 0.25 0.48 20.09
C TYR A 358 0.05 -1.05 20.05
N TRP A 359 -0.35 -1.58 18.89
CA TRP A 359 -0.60 -3.02 18.63
C TRP A 359 -1.49 -3.68 19.70
N ASP A 360 -2.59 -3.00 20.04
CA ASP A 360 -3.57 -3.49 21.02
C ASP A 360 -4.86 -3.97 20.34
N PRO A 361 -5.04 -5.29 20.14
CA PRO A 361 -6.24 -5.84 19.54
C PRO A 361 -7.46 -5.79 20.48
N THR A 362 -7.23 -5.59 21.78
CA THR A 362 -8.28 -5.53 22.79
C THR A 362 -8.80 -4.13 23.06
N ALA A 363 -8.12 -3.09 22.58
CA ALA A 363 -8.63 -1.72 22.62
C ALA A 363 -9.98 -1.62 21.88
N ARG A 364 -10.86 -0.75 22.37
CA ARG A 364 -12.15 -0.46 21.72
C ARG A 364 -12.40 1.03 21.62
N GLY A 365 -13.23 1.42 20.64
CA GLY A 365 -13.62 2.80 20.41
C GLY A 365 -14.22 3.45 21.65
N ALA A 366 -13.79 4.68 21.95
CA ALA A 366 -14.26 5.41 23.13
C ALA A 366 -14.33 6.92 22.86
N ILE A 367 -15.24 7.60 23.59
CA ILE A 367 -15.37 9.06 23.58
C ILE A 367 -15.10 9.56 25.00
N PHE A 368 -14.13 10.46 25.13
CA PHE A 368 -13.73 11.05 26.41
C PHE A 368 -13.97 12.55 26.45
N GLY A 369 -14.04 13.14 27.64
CA GLY A 369 -14.11 14.58 27.83
C GLY A 369 -15.49 15.19 27.61
N LEU A 370 -16.57 14.40 27.55
CA LEU A 370 -17.92 14.92 27.41
C LEU A 370 -18.33 15.73 28.64
N THR A 371 -18.78 16.95 28.38
CA THR A 371 -19.43 17.82 29.33
C THR A 371 -20.83 18.17 28.83
N ARG A 372 -21.65 18.79 29.69
CA ARG A 372 -23.00 19.23 29.29
C ARG A 372 -22.99 20.22 28.11
N GLY A 373 -21.87 20.91 27.87
CA GLY A 373 -21.68 21.84 26.76
C GLY A 373 -21.17 21.18 25.46
N ALA A 374 -20.87 19.87 25.45
CA ALA A 374 -20.45 19.19 24.25
C ALA A 374 -21.64 18.96 23.31
N SER A 375 -21.54 19.42 22.06
CA SER A 375 -22.52 19.21 21.03
C SER A 375 -22.05 18.14 20.01
N ILE A 376 -22.92 17.78 19.08
CA ILE A 376 -22.57 16.81 18.01
C ILE A 376 -21.43 17.32 17.12
N GLU A 377 -21.33 18.64 16.90
CA GLU A 377 -20.25 19.24 16.13
C GLU A 377 -18.89 19.01 16.79
N HIS A 378 -18.82 19.03 18.13
CA HIS A 378 -17.59 18.72 18.86
C HIS A 378 -17.19 17.24 18.70
N ILE A 379 -18.15 16.31 18.65
CA ILE A 379 -17.90 14.89 18.40
C ILE A 379 -17.41 14.68 16.97
N ILE A 380 -18.06 15.30 15.96
CA ILE A 380 -17.65 15.22 14.57
C ILE A 380 -16.23 15.77 14.40
N ARG A 381 -15.94 16.92 14.99
CA ARG A 381 -14.60 17.52 14.97
C ARG A 381 -13.58 16.63 15.65
N ALA A 382 -13.83 16.13 16.83
CA ALA A 382 -12.92 15.24 17.55
C ALA A 382 -12.66 13.92 16.77
N THR A 383 -13.65 13.45 16.00
CA THR A 383 -13.50 12.30 15.11
C THR A 383 -12.53 12.61 13.95
N LEU A 384 -12.62 13.77 13.32
CA LEU A 384 -11.65 14.17 12.30
C LEU A 384 -10.25 14.38 12.91
N GLU A 385 -10.16 15.06 14.04
CA GLU A 385 -8.91 15.28 14.76
C GLU A 385 -8.23 13.95 15.15
N SER A 386 -9.01 12.91 15.48
CA SER A 386 -8.47 11.58 15.82
C SER A 386 -7.68 10.93 14.67
N ILE A 387 -8.04 11.18 13.42
CA ILE A 387 -7.31 10.68 12.25
C ILE A 387 -5.93 11.33 12.20
N ALA A 388 -5.85 12.63 12.46
CA ALA A 388 -4.59 13.37 12.49
C ALA A 388 -3.71 12.97 13.69
N PHE A 389 -4.28 12.71 14.84
CA PHE A 389 -3.55 12.22 16.02
C PHE A 389 -2.92 10.85 15.78
N GLN A 390 -3.69 9.89 15.24
CA GLN A 390 -3.17 8.57 14.91
C GLN A 390 -2.02 8.64 13.87
N THR A 391 -2.14 9.56 12.89
CA THR A 391 -1.08 9.83 11.93
C THR A 391 0.17 10.36 12.64
N ARG A 392 0.02 11.28 13.62
CA ARG A 392 1.13 11.78 14.42
C ARG A 392 1.78 10.67 15.24
N ASP A 393 1.00 9.80 15.90
CA ASP A 393 1.53 8.66 16.67
C ASP A 393 2.51 7.82 15.84
N VAL A 394 2.14 7.52 14.59
CA VAL A 394 2.97 6.74 13.67
C VAL A 394 4.19 7.51 13.21
N LEU A 395 4.04 8.79 12.84
CA LEU A 395 5.16 9.61 12.34
C LEU A 395 6.17 9.94 13.44
N ASP A 396 5.72 10.17 14.68
CA ASP A 396 6.63 10.35 15.83
C ASP A 396 7.46 9.08 16.07
N ALA A 397 6.85 7.89 15.95
CA ALA A 397 7.57 6.62 16.03
C ALA A 397 8.57 6.46 14.85
N MET A 398 8.20 6.86 13.63
CA MET A 398 9.09 6.82 12.46
C MET A 398 10.31 7.74 12.66
N GLN A 399 10.11 8.97 13.13
CA GLN A 399 11.17 9.92 13.38
C GLN A 399 12.14 9.44 14.48
N GLN A 400 11.60 8.85 15.55
CA GLN A 400 12.41 8.29 16.64
C GLN A 400 13.26 7.11 16.15
N ASP A 401 12.66 6.17 15.42
CA ASP A 401 13.37 4.99 14.90
C ASP A 401 14.42 5.37 13.82
N ALA A 402 14.10 6.29 12.93
CA ALA A 402 14.99 6.73 11.87
C ALA A 402 16.11 7.69 12.37
N GLU A 403 15.91 8.33 13.53
CA GLU A 403 16.72 9.45 14.02
C GLU A 403 16.77 10.58 12.98
N GLU A 404 15.64 10.85 12.34
CA GLU A 404 15.51 11.81 11.27
C GLU A 404 14.19 12.59 11.37
N GLU A 405 14.25 13.92 11.19
CA GLU A 405 13.07 14.76 11.25
C GLU A 405 12.22 14.66 9.98
N LEU A 406 10.91 14.64 10.14
CA LEU A 406 9.96 14.73 9.06
C LEU A 406 10.05 16.10 8.38
N ARG A 407 10.45 16.14 7.12
CA ARG A 407 10.59 17.39 6.36
C ARG A 407 9.25 17.88 5.80
N THR A 408 8.44 16.95 5.34
CA THR A 408 7.16 17.21 4.69
C THR A 408 6.32 15.93 4.71
N LEU A 409 5.01 16.07 4.90
CA LEU A 409 4.07 14.97 4.72
C LEU A 409 3.30 15.18 3.43
N ARG A 410 3.46 14.28 2.47
CA ARG A 410 2.63 14.22 1.27
C ARG A 410 1.42 13.34 1.49
N VAL A 411 0.26 13.77 0.99
CA VAL A 411 -1.01 13.12 1.29
C VAL A 411 -1.82 12.83 0.04
N ASP A 412 -2.46 11.67 -0.01
CA ASP A 412 -3.43 11.30 -1.03
C ASP A 412 -4.61 10.52 -0.44
N GLY A 413 -5.54 10.11 -1.30
CA GLY A 413 -6.78 9.44 -0.92
C GLY A 413 -7.95 10.40 -0.68
N GLY A 414 -9.17 9.86 -0.73
CA GLY A 414 -10.39 10.67 -0.75
C GLY A 414 -10.63 11.55 0.49
N VAL A 415 -10.11 11.16 1.63
CA VAL A 415 -10.25 11.91 2.90
C VAL A 415 -9.47 13.23 2.87
N THR A 416 -8.43 13.33 2.03
CA THR A 416 -7.60 14.54 1.92
C THR A 416 -8.32 15.73 1.28
N GLU A 417 -9.52 15.53 0.71
CA GLU A 417 -10.38 16.63 0.25
C GLU A 417 -10.88 17.50 1.41
N ASN A 418 -10.88 16.99 2.64
CA ASN A 418 -11.25 17.72 3.84
C ASN A 418 -10.12 18.68 4.26
N ASN A 419 -10.28 19.98 3.95
CA ASN A 419 -9.25 20.98 4.24
C ASN A 419 -9.09 21.26 5.74
N PHE A 420 -10.14 21.11 6.54
CA PHE A 420 -10.04 21.22 7.99
C PHE A 420 -9.08 20.13 8.53
N LEU A 421 -9.29 18.88 8.12
CA LEU A 421 -8.43 17.78 8.56
C LEU A 421 -6.98 18.00 8.11
N MET A 422 -6.75 18.41 6.87
CA MET A 422 -5.38 18.62 6.37
C MET A 422 -4.68 19.77 7.07
N GLN A 423 -5.39 20.87 7.38
CA GLN A 423 -4.84 21.97 8.18
C GLN A 423 -4.53 21.51 9.61
N PHE A 424 -5.46 20.79 10.25
CA PHE A 424 -5.23 20.24 11.59
C PHE A 424 -4.08 19.24 11.60
N GLN A 425 -3.92 18.44 10.55
CA GLN A 425 -2.78 17.53 10.40
C GLN A 425 -1.44 18.31 10.37
N ALA A 426 -1.36 19.38 9.59
CA ALA A 426 -0.17 20.23 9.56
C ALA A 426 0.10 20.87 10.93
N ASP A 427 -0.95 21.37 11.58
CA ASP A 427 -0.87 22.01 12.88
C ASP A 427 -0.37 21.05 13.97
N ILE A 428 -0.92 19.82 14.02
CA ILE A 428 -0.57 18.87 15.07
C ILE A 428 0.80 18.22 14.85
N LEU A 429 1.26 18.13 13.60
CA LEU A 429 2.61 17.67 13.26
C LEU A 429 3.66 18.78 13.37
N THR A 430 3.25 20.04 13.40
CA THR A 430 4.14 21.19 13.22
C THR A 430 5.01 21.10 11.94
N THR A 431 4.48 20.45 10.91
CA THR A 431 5.17 20.15 9.65
C THR A 431 4.24 20.44 8.48
N PRO A 432 4.72 20.98 7.34
CA PRO A 432 3.90 21.20 6.16
C PRO A 432 3.27 19.89 5.64
N VAL A 433 1.99 19.99 5.22
CA VAL A 433 1.26 18.92 4.56
C VAL A 433 1.00 19.33 3.12
N GLU A 434 1.46 18.53 2.17
CA GLU A 434 1.33 18.78 0.73
C GLU A 434 0.33 17.84 0.08
N ARG A 435 -0.69 18.41 -0.57
CA ARG A 435 -1.66 17.67 -1.37
C ARG A 435 -1.34 17.86 -2.86
N PRO A 436 -1.02 16.79 -3.61
CA PRO A 436 -0.75 16.90 -5.04
C PRO A 436 -2.02 17.14 -5.86
N ILE A 437 -1.88 17.69 -7.07
CA ILE A 437 -2.97 17.81 -8.05
C ILE A 437 -3.41 16.41 -8.49
N MET A 438 -2.44 15.54 -8.78
CA MET A 438 -2.68 14.17 -9.22
C MET A 438 -3.09 13.30 -8.02
N LYS A 439 -4.32 12.79 -8.05
CA LYS A 439 -4.88 11.93 -6.99
C LYS A 439 -4.45 10.46 -7.13
N GLU A 440 -4.14 10.03 -8.35
CA GLU A 440 -3.78 8.64 -8.69
C GLU A 440 -2.27 8.40 -8.51
N THR A 441 -1.74 8.74 -7.34
CA THR A 441 -0.29 8.73 -7.05
C THR A 441 0.32 7.34 -7.13
N THR A 442 -0.44 6.31 -6.79
CA THR A 442 -0.03 4.90 -6.87
C THR A 442 0.26 4.49 -8.32
N ALA A 443 -0.70 4.72 -9.21
CA ALA A 443 -0.51 4.45 -10.64
C ALA A 443 0.56 5.34 -11.28
N LEU A 444 0.64 6.60 -10.84
CA LEU A 444 1.69 7.52 -11.27
C LEU A 444 3.08 7.00 -10.93
N GLY A 445 3.27 6.43 -9.75
CA GLY A 445 4.54 5.84 -9.34
C GLY A 445 4.98 4.70 -10.26
N ALA A 446 4.08 3.77 -10.58
CA ALA A 446 4.36 2.69 -11.53
C ALA A 446 4.67 3.21 -12.93
N ALA A 447 3.94 4.24 -13.38
CA ALA A 447 4.21 4.89 -14.66
C ALA A 447 5.59 5.55 -14.69
N PHE A 448 5.97 6.25 -13.63
CA PHE A 448 7.28 6.91 -13.51
C PHE A 448 8.41 5.90 -13.57
N LEU A 449 8.31 4.79 -12.84
CA LEU A 449 9.30 3.70 -12.89
C LEU A 449 9.45 3.15 -14.30
N ALA A 450 8.33 2.86 -14.98
CA ALA A 450 8.33 2.35 -16.35
C ALA A 450 8.89 3.37 -17.37
N GLY A 451 8.55 4.64 -17.19
CA GLY A 451 9.02 5.72 -18.04
C GLY A 451 10.52 5.98 -17.91
N LEU A 452 11.06 5.92 -16.69
CA LEU A 452 12.50 6.02 -16.45
C LEU A 452 13.26 4.85 -17.07
N ALA A 453 12.78 3.63 -16.87
CA ALA A 453 13.42 2.43 -17.41
C ALA A 453 13.49 2.39 -18.95
N THR A 454 12.57 3.08 -19.63
CA THR A 454 12.50 3.12 -21.10
C THR A 454 12.99 4.44 -21.72
N GLY A 455 13.43 5.39 -20.89
CA GLY A 455 13.86 6.73 -21.36
C GLY A 455 12.70 7.59 -21.88
N PHE A 456 11.46 7.28 -21.52
CA PHE A 456 10.30 8.13 -21.80
C PHE A 456 10.37 9.43 -21.01
N TRP A 457 10.81 9.36 -19.76
CA TRP A 457 11.29 10.47 -18.95
C TRP A 457 12.76 10.27 -18.63
N GLN A 458 13.54 11.36 -18.60
CA GLN A 458 15.00 11.28 -18.53
C GLN A 458 15.51 10.98 -17.12
N ASP A 459 14.94 11.67 -16.10
CA ASP A 459 15.41 11.60 -14.73
C ASP A 459 14.35 12.08 -13.71
N LEU A 460 14.72 12.00 -12.43
CA LEU A 460 13.88 12.46 -11.31
C LEU A 460 13.62 13.98 -11.34
N HIS A 461 14.50 14.77 -11.92
CA HIS A 461 14.32 16.22 -12.02
C HIS A 461 13.16 16.55 -12.97
N GLU A 462 13.09 15.86 -14.11
CA GLU A 462 11.97 15.99 -15.03
C GLU A 462 10.64 15.58 -14.35
N LEU A 463 10.63 14.47 -13.61
CA LEU A 463 9.44 13.98 -12.92
C LEU A 463 8.96 14.92 -11.81
N ARG A 464 9.88 15.55 -11.06
CA ARG A 464 9.53 16.56 -10.04
C ARG A 464 8.75 17.72 -10.64
N ASN A 465 9.14 18.18 -11.83
CA ASN A 465 8.45 19.27 -12.54
C ASN A 465 7.03 18.88 -12.99
N LYS A 466 6.74 17.57 -13.10
CA LYS A 466 5.42 17.05 -13.46
C LYS A 466 4.54 16.71 -12.24
N SER A 467 5.13 16.67 -11.06
CA SER A 467 4.43 16.37 -9.78
C SER A 467 4.00 17.66 -9.09
N ALA A 468 3.01 18.34 -9.68
CA ALA A 468 2.54 19.61 -9.16
C ALA A 468 1.73 19.46 -7.86
N ILE A 469 1.96 20.38 -6.91
CA ILE A 469 1.21 20.47 -5.65
C ILE A 469 -0.01 21.37 -5.85
N GLU A 470 -1.18 20.86 -5.47
CA GLU A 470 -2.44 21.62 -5.47
C GLU A 470 -2.45 22.60 -4.31
N LYS A 471 -2.07 22.12 -3.11
CA LYS A 471 -2.15 22.92 -1.91
C LYS A 471 -1.13 22.48 -0.87
N VAL A 472 -0.48 23.46 -0.26
CA VAL A 472 0.35 23.31 0.92
C VAL A 472 -0.42 23.85 2.13
N PHE A 473 -0.49 23.04 3.18
CA PHE A 473 -1.05 23.43 4.46
C PHE A 473 0.12 23.67 5.42
N GLU A 474 0.43 24.94 5.65
CA GLU A 474 1.45 25.34 6.61
C GLU A 474 0.91 25.27 8.03
N PRO A 475 1.72 24.86 9.04
CA PRO A 475 1.31 24.91 10.44
C PRO A 475 0.93 26.32 10.88
N LYS A 476 -0.22 26.48 11.51
CA LYS A 476 -0.74 27.76 12.02
C LYS A 476 -0.92 27.76 13.53
N MET A 477 -1.02 26.57 14.13
CA MET A 477 -1.14 26.42 15.57
C MET A 477 0.25 26.55 16.24
N PRO A 478 0.37 27.30 17.34
CA PRO A 478 1.61 27.31 18.12
C PRO A 478 1.97 25.89 18.59
N SER A 479 3.25 25.54 18.52
CA SER A 479 3.73 24.19 18.88
C SER A 479 3.36 23.80 20.33
N GLU A 480 3.40 24.71 21.27
CA GLU A 480 2.99 24.49 22.65
C GLU A 480 1.50 24.08 22.76
N GLN A 481 0.64 24.70 21.95
CA GLN A 481 -0.77 24.35 21.89
C GLN A 481 -0.99 22.97 21.26
N ALA A 482 -0.28 22.66 20.17
CA ALA A 482 -0.30 21.35 19.53
C ALA A 482 0.10 20.25 20.52
N GLU A 483 1.18 20.46 21.29
CA GLU A 483 1.62 19.52 22.32
C GLU A 483 0.61 19.34 23.45
N LEU A 484 -0.04 20.43 23.88
CA LEU A 484 -1.06 20.34 24.93
C LEU A 484 -2.27 19.48 24.48
N ILE A 485 -2.74 19.70 23.28
CA ILE A 485 -3.87 18.95 22.69
C ILE A 485 -3.47 17.48 22.50
N TYR A 486 -2.26 17.22 21.98
CA TYR A 486 -1.75 15.87 21.77
C TYR A 486 -1.58 15.09 23.08
N LYS A 487 -1.16 15.73 24.18
CA LYS A 487 -1.15 15.11 25.51
C LYS A 487 -2.54 14.66 25.95
N GLY A 488 -3.58 15.41 25.59
CA GLY A 488 -4.98 15.00 25.81
C GLY A 488 -5.36 13.73 25.04
N TRP A 489 -4.91 13.65 23.77
CA TRP A 489 -5.07 12.45 22.93
C TRP A 489 -4.39 11.22 23.55
N LEU A 490 -3.12 11.31 23.91
CA LEU A 490 -2.37 10.19 24.52
C LEU A 490 -3.04 9.70 25.81
N LYS A 491 -3.62 10.62 26.61
CA LYS A 491 -4.40 10.27 27.80
C LYS A 491 -5.69 9.52 27.45
N ALA A 492 -6.36 9.86 26.36
CA ALA A 492 -7.55 9.16 25.87
C ALA A 492 -7.22 7.76 25.35
N VAL A 493 -6.19 7.64 24.51
CA VAL A 493 -5.70 6.35 24.00
C VAL A 493 -5.37 5.39 25.17
N LYS A 494 -4.59 5.84 26.14
CA LYS A 494 -4.23 5.02 27.30
C LYS A 494 -5.43 4.46 28.05
N ARG A 495 -6.59 5.15 28.02
CA ARG A 495 -7.82 4.70 28.69
C ARG A 495 -8.68 3.76 27.85
N SER A 496 -8.46 3.71 26.56
CA SER A 496 -9.17 2.81 25.63
C SER A 496 -8.45 1.48 25.43
N GLN A 497 -7.19 1.38 25.85
CA GLN A 497 -6.40 0.15 25.78
C GLN A 497 -6.88 -0.91 26.77
N ASN A 498 -6.66 -2.19 26.44
CA ASN A 498 -7.02 -3.35 27.25
C ASN A 498 -8.50 -3.34 27.70
N TRP A 499 -9.39 -2.92 26.78
CA TRP A 499 -10.82 -2.80 27.10
C TRP A 499 -11.57 -4.13 27.03
N ALA A 500 -11.35 -4.92 25.99
CA ALA A 500 -12.01 -6.21 25.83
C ALA A 500 -11.27 -7.27 26.64
N GLU A 501 -12.05 -8.06 27.38
CA GLU A 501 -11.59 -9.32 28.00
C GLU A 501 -11.66 -10.40 26.91
N ASP A 502 -10.62 -11.24 26.78
CA ASP A 502 -10.56 -12.36 25.82
C ASP A 502 -11.49 -13.52 26.25
#